data_cada253a2f086fbf6f84e9e6cc832f35
#
_entry.id   cada253a2f086fbf6f84e9e6cc832f35
#
_cell.length_a   1.000
_cell.length_b   1.000
_cell.length_c   1.000
_cell.angle_alpha   90.00
_cell.angle_beta   90.00
_cell.angle_gamma   90.00
#
_symmetry.space_group_name_H-M   'P 1'
#
loop_
_entity.id
_entity.type
_entity.pdbx_description
1 polymer ?
#
loop_
_entity_poly.entity_id
_entity_poly.type
_entity_poly.pdbx_seq_one_letter_code
_entity_poly.pdbx_strand_id
1 'polypeptide(L)'
;VGIRAFSSDLISASSYLRDYVEKGGNLVTQYNRTDDAWDSQTTPPRPIKIGSPSFRWRITDPNAEVHYLVPDHHLLNKPNKINQNDWKGWQQERGLYFVDEAAENYQKLLSMADPGKKPLDGALISGKIGNGWHHHCCLILHYQLEHQVPGAARLLANLITPADWK
;
A
#
# COMPACT_ATOMS: atom_id res chain seq x y z
N VAL A 1 9.33 0.92 5.40
CA VAL A 1 8.81 1.56 6.62
C VAL A 1 7.57 0.80 7.07
N GLY A 2 7.58 0.33 8.32
CA GLY A 2 6.51 -0.48 8.88
C GLY A 2 5.22 0.28 9.19
N ILE A 3 4.28 -0.45 9.80
CA ILE A 3 2.95 0.04 10.17
C ILE A 3 3.09 1.16 11.19
N ARG A 4 2.50 2.34 10.90
CA ARG A 4 2.49 3.51 11.78
C ARG A 4 3.88 3.87 12.34
N ALA A 5 4.92 3.58 11.57
CA ALA A 5 6.32 3.68 12.04
C ALA A 5 6.95 5.05 11.76
N PHE A 6 6.20 6.03 11.27
CA PHE A 6 6.70 7.39 11.08
C PHE A 6 6.77 8.12 12.43
N SER A 7 7.89 7.91 13.14
CA SER A 7 8.28 8.69 14.30
C SER A 7 8.81 10.07 13.90
N SER A 8 9.01 10.96 14.86
CA SER A 8 9.64 12.27 14.63
C SER A 8 10.99 12.16 13.93
N ASP A 9 11.79 11.15 14.31
CA ASP A 9 13.12 10.92 13.73
C ASP A 9 13.02 10.50 12.27
N LEU A 10 12.09 9.59 11.94
CA LEU A 10 11.88 9.15 10.57
C LEU A 10 11.29 10.26 9.69
N ILE A 11 10.43 11.10 10.25
CA ILE A 11 9.90 12.28 9.54
C ILE A 11 11.04 13.27 9.24
N SER A 12 11.95 13.49 10.18
CA SER A 12 13.15 14.32 9.97
C SER A 12 14.04 13.74 8.86
N ALA A 13 14.00 12.43 8.63
CA ALA A 13 14.73 11.73 7.58
C ALA A 13 13.93 11.62 6.25
N SER A 14 12.75 12.20 6.13
CA SER A 14 11.90 12.05 4.93
C SER A 14 12.57 12.52 3.65
N SER A 15 13.45 13.54 3.71
CA SER A 15 14.23 13.99 2.56
C SER A 15 15.17 12.90 2.05
N TYR A 16 15.81 12.14 2.95
CA TYR A 16 16.69 11.03 2.56
C TYR A 16 15.91 9.87 1.94
N LEU A 17 14.70 9.60 2.44
CA LEU A 17 13.83 8.59 1.82
C LEU A 17 13.40 9.01 0.41
N ARG A 18 13.11 10.29 0.20
CA ARG A 18 12.82 10.85 -1.12
C ARG A 18 14.00 10.71 -2.07
N ASP A 19 15.18 11.15 -1.63
CA ASP A 19 16.42 11.02 -2.39
C ASP A 19 16.74 9.57 -2.76
N TYR A 20 16.53 8.65 -1.82
CA TYR A 20 16.72 7.22 -2.05
C TYR A 20 15.85 6.73 -3.20
N VAL A 21 14.56 7.09 -3.20
CA VAL A 21 13.64 6.69 -4.28
C VAL A 21 14.03 7.35 -5.60
N GLU A 22 14.29 8.66 -5.60
CA GLU A 22 14.65 9.39 -6.82
C GLU A 22 15.91 8.83 -7.51
N LYS A 23 16.84 8.28 -6.72
CA LYS A 23 18.09 7.65 -7.20
C LYS A 23 17.92 6.19 -7.63
N GLY A 24 16.71 5.62 -7.57
CA GLY A 24 16.44 4.27 -8.05
C GLY A 24 16.04 3.28 -6.94
N GLY A 25 15.89 3.74 -5.71
CA GLY A 25 15.49 2.89 -4.59
C GLY A 25 14.03 2.42 -4.69
N ASN A 26 13.76 1.25 -4.13
CA ASN A 26 12.41 0.71 -3.95
C ASN A 26 11.96 0.92 -2.50
N LEU A 27 11.04 1.86 -2.27
CA LEU A 27 10.53 2.20 -0.95
C LEU A 27 9.14 1.61 -0.76
N VAL A 28 8.96 0.81 0.28
CA VAL A 28 7.65 0.33 0.72
C VAL A 28 7.29 1.00 2.03
N THR A 29 6.15 1.69 2.06
CA THR A 29 5.56 2.21 3.30
C THR A 29 4.24 1.51 3.56
N GLN A 30 4.00 1.18 4.83
CA GLN A 30 2.72 0.63 5.25
C GLN A 30 1.83 1.73 5.84
N TYR A 31 0.56 1.41 6.06
CA TYR A 31 -0.45 2.37 6.47
C TYR A 31 -0.09 3.19 7.72
N ASN A 32 -0.57 4.42 7.75
CA ASN A 32 -0.55 5.34 8.87
C ASN A 32 -1.95 5.88 9.10
N ARG A 33 -2.21 6.38 10.30
CA ARG A 33 -3.47 7.06 10.63
C ARG A 33 -3.35 8.56 10.36
N THR A 34 -4.49 9.21 10.23
CA THR A 34 -4.55 10.67 10.06
C THR A 34 -4.09 11.46 11.30
N ASP A 35 -4.06 10.80 12.46
CA ASP A 35 -3.58 11.35 13.73
C ASP A 35 -2.13 10.92 14.08
N ASP A 36 -1.50 10.10 13.24
CA ASP A 36 -0.06 9.85 13.32
C ASP A 36 0.71 11.11 12.83
N ALA A 37 2.00 11.13 13.07
CA ALA A 37 2.85 12.22 12.59
C ALA A 37 3.07 12.20 11.05
N TRP A 38 2.05 11.81 10.29
CA TRP A 38 2.05 11.78 8.83
C TRP A 38 1.57 13.11 8.27
N ASP A 39 2.46 13.86 7.67
CA ASP A 39 2.10 15.03 6.85
C ASP A 39 1.99 14.59 5.39
N SER A 40 0.81 14.79 4.80
CA SER A 40 0.48 14.32 3.46
C SER A 40 1.34 14.95 2.35
N GLN A 41 1.96 16.09 2.60
CA GLN A 41 2.75 16.81 1.62
C GLN A 41 4.25 16.53 1.73
N THR A 42 4.73 16.25 2.94
CA THR A 42 6.18 16.23 3.20
C THR A 42 6.70 14.86 3.63
N THR A 43 5.87 14.02 4.27
CA THR A 43 6.31 12.71 4.76
C THR A 43 6.55 11.71 3.63
N PRO A 44 5.63 11.49 2.66
CA PRO A 44 5.89 10.59 1.54
C PRO A 44 6.79 11.25 0.48
N PRO A 45 7.42 10.47 -0.40
CA PRO A 45 8.22 11.01 -1.50
C PRO A 45 7.45 11.96 -2.43
N ARG A 46 6.17 11.74 -2.64
CA ARG A 46 5.20 12.65 -3.29
C ARG A 46 3.91 12.64 -2.49
N PRO A 47 3.09 13.70 -2.55
CA PRO A 47 1.90 13.85 -1.72
C PRO A 47 0.95 12.65 -1.73
N ILE A 48 0.60 12.19 -0.54
CA ILE A 48 -0.39 11.13 -0.30
C ILE A 48 -1.26 11.56 0.88
N LYS A 49 -2.56 11.71 0.65
CA LYS A 49 -3.56 12.02 1.67
C LYS A 49 -4.28 10.75 2.11
N ILE A 50 -4.18 10.44 3.39
CA ILE A 50 -4.95 9.36 4.02
C ILE A 50 -6.39 9.83 4.21
N GLY A 51 -7.35 8.94 3.96
CA GLY A 51 -8.77 9.26 4.08
C GLY A 51 -9.20 9.58 5.51
N SER A 52 -10.09 10.56 5.66
CA SER A 52 -10.61 11.03 6.95
C SER A 52 -12.14 11.11 6.92
N PRO A 53 -12.83 10.75 8.03
CA PRO A 53 -12.31 10.12 9.23
C PRO A 53 -11.84 8.68 8.94
N SER A 54 -10.73 8.29 9.56
CA SER A 54 -10.00 7.06 9.22
C SER A 54 -10.84 5.77 9.32
N PHE A 55 -11.82 5.73 10.23
CA PHE A 55 -12.71 4.57 10.41
C PHE A 55 -13.65 4.31 9.21
N ARG A 56 -13.79 5.24 8.27
CA ARG A 56 -14.55 5.07 7.02
C ARG A 56 -13.68 4.63 5.85
N TRP A 57 -12.37 4.70 6.00
CA TRP A 57 -11.38 4.40 4.97
C TRP A 57 -10.71 3.05 5.23
N ARG A 58 -11.54 2.01 5.31
CA ARG A 58 -11.11 0.64 5.55
C ARG A 58 -12.10 -0.34 4.96
N ILE A 59 -11.67 -1.57 4.80
CA ILE A 59 -12.51 -2.72 4.40
C ILE A 59 -12.45 -3.75 5.52
N THR A 60 -13.58 -3.91 6.20
CA THR A 60 -13.70 -4.76 7.40
C THR A 60 -14.03 -6.21 7.09
N ASP A 61 -14.60 -6.49 5.92
CA ASP A 61 -14.88 -7.85 5.49
C ASP A 61 -13.61 -8.51 4.93
N PRO A 62 -13.04 -9.54 5.58
CA PRO A 62 -11.88 -10.25 5.07
C PRO A 62 -12.15 -11.02 3.77
N ASN A 63 -13.43 -11.20 3.40
CA ASN A 63 -13.85 -11.88 2.17
C ASN A 63 -14.24 -10.88 1.06
N ALA A 64 -14.17 -9.58 1.31
CA ALA A 64 -14.48 -8.57 0.30
C ALA A 64 -13.77 -8.89 -1.03
N GLU A 65 -14.50 -8.81 -2.13
CA GLU A 65 -13.92 -9.04 -3.45
C GLU A 65 -12.88 -7.98 -3.78
N VAL A 66 -11.78 -8.40 -4.39
CA VAL A 66 -10.68 -7.51 -4.78
C VAL A 66 -10.65 -7.37 -6.30
N HIS A 67 -10.87 -6.16 -6.78
CA HIS A 67 -10.82 -5.82 -8.20
C HIS A 67 -9.48 -5.17 -8.54
N TYR A 68 -8.87 -5.59 -9.65
CA TYR A 68 -7.61 -5.05 -10.14
C TYR A 68 -7.87 -3.87 -11.06
N LEU A 69 -7.44 -2.66 -10.66
CA LEU A 69 -7.60 -1.44 -11.46
C LEU A 69 -6.53 -1.35 -12.55
N VAL A 70 -5.34 -1.88 -12.29
CA VAL A 70 -4.20 -1.92 -13.22
C VAL A 70 -3.63 -3.34 -13.25
N PRO A 71 -4.30 -4.30 -13.89
CA PRO A 71 -3.95 -5.73 -13.81
C PRO A 71 -2.55 -6.06 -14.33
N ASP A 72 -2.02 -5.26 -15.25
CA ASP A 72 -0.68 -5.48 -15.83
C ASP A 72 0.46 -4.81 -15.03
N HIS A 73 0.14 -4.16 -13.90
CA HIS A 73 1.17 -3.51 -13.08
C HIS A 73 2.16 -4.54 -12.52
N HIS A 74 3.45 -4.21 -12.50
CA HIS A 74 4.51 -5.15 -12.08
C HIS A 74 4.28 -5.74 -10.68
N LEU A 75 3.79 -4.95 -9.71
CA LEU A 75 3.47 -5.44 -8.37
C LEU A 75 2.41 -6.55 -8.32
N LEU A 76 1.59 -6.66 -9.34
CA LEU A 76 0.57 -7.70 -9.43
C LEU A 76 1.04 -8.92 -10.24
N ASN A 77 2.24 -8.84 -10.82
CA ASN A 77 2.74 -9.85 -11.74
C ASN A 77 4.14 -10.39 -11.44
N LYS A 78 4.98 -9.68 -10.68
CA LYS A 78 6.40 -10.06 -10.46
C LYS A 78 6.82 -9.90 -8.99
N PRO A 79 7.56 -10.85 -8.44
CA PRO A 79 7.89 -12.18 -8.99
C PRO A 79 6.70 -13.14 -9.03
N ASN A 80 5.58 -12.78 -8.41
CA ASN A 80 4.39 -13.63 -8.35
C ASN A 80 3.23 -12.99 -9.12
N LYS A 81 2.54 -13.75 -9.95
CA LYS A 81 1.26 -13.31 -10.50
C LYS A 81 0.19 -13.42 -9.41
N ILE A 82 -0.28 -12.28 -8.92
CA ILE A 82 -1.35 -12.20 -7.92
C ILE A 82 -2.69 -12.42 -8.62
N ASN A 83 -3.52 -13.27 -8.03
CA ASN A 83 -4.82 -13.63 -8.58
C ASN A 83 -5.86 -13.77 -7.45
N GLN A 84 -7.11 -14.10 -7.80
CA GLN A 84 -8.21 -14.17 -6.83
C GLN A 84 -8.00 -15.20 -5.71
N ASN A 85 -7.18 -16.23 -5.93
CA ASN A 85 -6.88 -17.20 -4.88
C ASN A 85 -5.96 -16.65 -3.79
N ASP A 86 -5.15 -15.63 -4.11
CA ASP A 86 -4.25 -14.99 -3.15
C ASP A 86 -5.02 -14.17 -2.08
N TRP A 87 -6.29 -13.87 -2.33
CA TRP A 87 -7.17 -13.17 -1.38
C TRP A 87 -7.99 -14.11 -0.50
N LYS A 88 -7.91 -15.40 -0.70
CA LYS A 88 -8.62 -16.40 0.12
C LYS A 88 -7.93 -16.62 1.45
N GLY A 89 -8.72 -16.90 2.49
CA GLY A 89 -8.20 -17.17 3.83
C GLY A 89 -7.69 -15.94 4.58
N TRP A 90 -7.87 -14.75 4.04
CA TRP A 90 -7.62 -13.53 4.79
C TRP A 90 -8.51 -13.48 6.02
N GLN A 91 -7.98 -12.94 7.11
CA GLN A 91 -8.64 -12.90 8.40
C GLN A 91 -8.78 -11.47 8.90
N GLN A 92 -9.71 -11.24 9.80
CA GLN A 92 -10.01 -9.99 10.47
C GLN A 92 -10.56 -8.92 9.50
N GLU A 93 -9.74 -8.39 8.61
CA GLU A 93 -10.12 -7.35 7.65
C GLU A 93 -9.15 -7.31 6.47
N ARG A 94 -9.52 -6.61 5.37
CA ARG A 94 -8.64 -6.43 4.20
C ARG A 94 -7.55 -5.39 4.46
N GLY A 95 -7.95 -4.25 5.00
CA GLY A 95 -7.00 -3.17 5.19
C GLY A 95 -7.58 -1.94 5.89
N LEU A 96 -6.69 -1.04 6.28
CA LEU A 96 -6.94 0.10 7.14
C LEU A 96 -6.36 1.39 6.55
N TYR A 97 -7.01 2.53 6.82
CA TYR A 97 -6.50 3.86 6.54
C TYR A 97 -6.12 4.08 5.07
N PHE A 98 -7.02 3.68 4.17
CA PHE A 98 -6.80 3.77 2.73
C PHE A 98 -6.51 5.20 2.28
N VAL A 99 -5.75 5.28 1.21
CA VAL A 99 -5.43 6.55 0.55
C VAL A 99 -6.68 7.11 -0.13
N ASP A 100 -7.00 8.37 0.16
CA ASP A 100 -8.06 9.14 -0.51
C ASP A 100 -7.52 9.75 -1.82
N GLU A 101 -6.51 10.61 -1.68
CA GLU A 101 -5.88 11.32 -2.79
C GLU A 101 -4.37 11.04 -2.82
N ALA A 102 -3.80 10.99 -4.01
CA ALA A 102 -2.37 10.87 -4.21
C ALA A 102 -1.93 11.70 -5.41
N ALA A 103 -0.66 12.12 -5.42
CA ALA A 103 -0.08 12.81 -6.56
C ALA A 103 -0.18 11.97 -7.84
N GLU A 104 -0.17 12.63 -9.01
CA GLU A 104 -0.33 12.01 -10.34
C GLU A 104 0.69 10.90 -10.66
N ASN A 105 1.80 10.88 -9.96
CA ASN A 105 2.81 9.81 -10.06
C ASN A 105 2.29 8.44 -9.63
N TYR A 106 1.24 8.41 -8.78
CA TYR A 106 0.73 7.17 -8.22
C TYR A 106 -0.45 6.62 -9.00
N GLN A 107 -0.46 5.31 -9.16
CA GLN A 107 -1.60 4.53 -9.63
C GLN A 107 -2.21 3.79 -8.44
N LYS A 108 -3.54 3.83 -8.32
CA LYS A 108 -4.30 2.97 -7.43
C LYS A 108 -4.45 1.60 -8.09
N LEU A 109 -4.06 0.54 -7.42
CA LEU A 109 -3.95 -0.78 -8.03
C LEU A 109 -5.14 -1.69 -7.74
N LEU A 110 -5.81 -1.49 -6.60
CA LEU A 110 -6.86 -2.36 -6.10
C LEU A 110 -8.08 -1.56 -5.70
N SER A 111 -9.25 -2.10 -5.99
CA SER A 111 -10.55 -1.60 -5.54
C SER A 111 -11.29 -2.70 -4.76
N MET A 112 -11.94 -2.35 -3.66
CA MET A 112 -12.73 -3.28 -2.85
C MET A 112 -13.78 -2.55 -2.02
N ALA A 113 -14.83 -3.27 -1.61
CA ALA A 113 -15.92 -2.71 -0.84
C ALA A 113 -16.41 -3.69 0.24
N ASP A 114 -16.76 -3.17 1.41
CA ASP A 114 -17.62 -3.91 2.33
C ASP A 114 -19.03 -4.09 1.72
N PRO A 115 -19.77 -5.14 2.07
CA PRO A 115 -21.12 -5.35 1.56
C PRO A 115 -22.01 -4.11 1.73
N GLY A 116 -22.63 -3.69 0.63
CA GLY A 116 -23.54 -2.55 0.59
C GLY A 116 -22.87 -1.16 0.70
N LYS A 117 -21.54 -1.08 0.66
CA LYS A 117 -20.78 0.18 0.67
C LYS A 117 -20.20 0.50 -0.71
N LYS A 118 -19.82 1.76 -0.89
CA LYS A 118 -19.08 2.18 -2.09
C LYS A 118 -17.67 1.63 -2.07
N PRO A 119 -17.11 1.28 -3.24
CA PRO A 119 -15.72 0.85 -3.34
C PRO A 119 -14.72 1.93 -2.88
N LEU A 120 -13.62 1.46 -2.31
CA LEU A 120 -12.43 2.24 -1.96
C LEU A 120 -11.24 1.70 -2.77
N ASP A 121 -10.49 2.61 -3.40
CA ASP A 121 -9.44 2.27 -4.36
C ASP A 121 -8.01 2.43 -3.80
N GLY A 122 -7.88 2.98 -2.62
CA GLY A 122 -6.60 3.38 -2.02
C GLY A 122 -5.90 2.32 -1.16
N ALA A 123 -6.26 1.03 -1.30
CA ALA A 123 -5.68 -0.07 -0.50
C ALA A 123 -4.20 -0.32 -0.80
N LEU A 124 -3.81 -0.15 -2.06
CA LEU A 124 -2.46 -0.28 -2.55
C LEU A 124 -2.24 0.72 -3.68
N ILE A 125 -1.27 1.59 -3.50
CA ILE A 125 -0.85 2.54 -4.53
C ILE A 125 0.63 2.36 -4.85
N SER A 126 1.01 2.66 -6.08
CA SER A 126 2.37 2.55 -6.57
C SER A 126 2.70 3.69 -7.51
N GLY A 127 3.88 4.28 -7.35
CA GLY A 127 4.32 5.40 -8.18
C GLY A 127 5.80 5.31 -8.53
N LYS A 128 6.11 5.61 -9.80
CA LYS A 128 7.48 5.83 -10.24
C LYS A 128 7.89 7.27 -9.90
N ILE A 129 9.01 7.41 -9.17
CA ILE A 129 9.51 8.70 -8.72
C ILE A 129 11.00 8.78 -9.05
N GLY A 130 11.35 9.64 -10.01
CA GLY A 130 12.70 9.63 -10.58
C GLY A 130 13.03 8.28 -11.21
N ASN A 131 14.10 7.64 -10.76
CA ASN A 131 14.53 6.33 -11.23
C ASN A 131 13.98 5.16 -10.41
N GLY A 132 13.36 5.43 -9.25
CA GLY A 132 12.87 4.40 -8.34
C GLY A 132 11.36 4.33 -8.21
N TRP A 133 10.92 3.59 -7.18
CA TRP A 133 9.51 3.33 -6.92
C TRP A 133 9.16 3.55 -5.46
N HIS A 134 7.98 4.11 -5.23
CA HIS A 134 7.36 4.13 -3.92
C HIS A 134 6.02 3.39 -3.96
N HIS A 135 5.85 2.45 -3.04
CA HIS A 135 4.62 1.68 -2.83
C HIS A 135 4.06 1.98 -1.45
N HIS A 136 2.80 2.39 -1.38
CA HIS A 136 2.11 2.56 -0.10
C HIS A 136 1.02 1.50 0.02
N CYS A 137 1.14 0.65 1.05
CA CYS A 137 0.29 -0.51 1.27
C CYS A 137 -0.57 -0.34 2.52
N CYS A 138 -1.88 -0.27 2.35
CA CYS A 138 -2.87 -0.16 3.41
C CYS A 138 -3.51 -1.50 3.79
N LEU A 139 -3.08 -2.59 3.15
CA LEU A 139 -3.52 -3.94 3.50
C LEU A 139 -2.89 -4.40 4.82
N ILE A 140 -3.61 -5.16 5.64
CA ILE A 140 -3.08 -5.67 6.93
C ILE A 140 -2.20 -6.91 6.73
N LEU A 141 -1.12 -6.76 5.96
CA LEU A 141 -0.24 -7.87 5.60
C LEU A 141 0.37 -8.58 6.81
N HIS A 142 0.77 -7.82 7.85
CA HIS A 142 1.38 -8.39 9.05
C HIS A 142 0.51 -9.46 9.69
N TYR A 143 -0.79 -9.18 9.86
CA TYR A 143 -1.74 -10.12 10.44
C TYR A 143 -1.89 -11.38 9.58
N GLN A 144 -1.96 -11.19 8.26
CA GLN A 144 -2.06 -12.31 7.32
C GLN A 144 -0.79 -13.18 7.33
N LEU A 145 0.39 -12.58 7.48
CA LEU A 145 1.66 -13.30 7.57
C LEU A 145 1.75 -14.12 8.86
N GLU A 146 1.32 -13.57 10.01
CA GLU A 146 1.24 -14.29 11.28
C GLU A 146 0.31 -15.52 11.17
N HIS A 147 -0.75 -15.41 10.38
CA HIS A 147 -1.71 -16.50 10.12
C HIS A 147 -1.34 -17.35 8.89
N GLN A 148 -0.13 -17.20 8.37
CA GLN A 148 0.42 -17.99 7.26
C GLN A 148 -0.46 -17.98 5.99
N VAL A 149 -1.12 -16.86 5.68
CA VAL A 149 -1.91 -16.68 4.46
C VAL A 149 -0.96 -16.56 3.25
N PRO A 150 -0.92 -17.54 2.34
CA PRO A 150 0.09 -17.59 1.28
C PRO A 150 0.06 -16.38 0.34
N GLY A 151 -1.13 -15.87 0.02
CA GLY A 151 -1.29 -14.71 -0.86
C GLY A 151 -0.67 -13.44 -0.30
N ALA A 152 -0.71 -13.25 1.02
CA ALA A 152 -0.06 -12.11 1.65
C ALA A 152 1.47 -12.18 1.53
N ALA A 153 2.05 -13.37 1.71
CA ALA A 153 3.50 -13.57 1.54
C ALA A 153 3.93 -13.32 0.07
N ARG A 154 3.12 -13.77 -0.90
CA ARG A 154 3.37 -13.52 -2.33
C ARG A 154 3.32 -12.04 -2.67
N LEU A 155 2.32 -11.32 -2.14
CA LEU A 155 2.19 -9.87 -2.36
C LEU A 155 3.34 -9.12 -1.67
N LEU A 156 3.74 -9.51 -0.46
CA LEU A 156 4.90 -8.91 0.20
C LEU A 156 6.18 -9.12 -0.63
N ALA A 157 6.39 -10.32 -1.15
CA ALA A 157 7.53 -10.59 -2.03
C ALA A 157 7.53 -9.65 -3.25
N ASN A 158 6.36 -9.41 -3.86
CA ASN A 158 6.26 -8.46 -4.99
C ASN A 158 6.58 -7.02 -4.55
N LEU A 159 6.08 -6.59 -3.39
CA LEU A 159 6.32 -5.23 -2.88
C LEU A 159 7.80 -4.93 -2.65
N ILE A 160 8.57 -5.89 -2.10
CA ILE A 160 10.00 -5.70 -1.79
C ILE A 160 10.92 -5.99 -2.97
N THR A 161 10.41 -6.57 -4.06
CA THR A 161 11.20 -6.87 -5.25
C THR A 161 11.27 -5.63 -6.14
N PRO A 162 12.46 -5.17 -6.55
CA PRO A 162 12.61 -4.06 -7.48
C PRO A 162 11.88 -4.33 -8.81
N ALA A 163 11.31 -3.28 -9.41
CA ALA A 163 10.50 -3.40 -10.62
C ALA A 163 11.28 -3.93 -11.85
N ASP A 164 12.60 -3.73 -11.88
CA ASP A 164 13.53 -4.18 -12.92
C ASP A 164 14.14 -5.55 -12.65
N TRP A 165 13.74 -6.21 -11.56
CA TRP A 165 14.19 -7.56 -11.23
C TRP A 165 13.79 -8.57 -12.34
N LYS A 166 14.76 -9.36 -12.79
CA LYS A 166 14.66 -10.31 -13.91
C LYS A 166 14.50 -11.74 -13.42
#